data_f47f93801c466eb6a482d173c77e1faf
#
_entry.id   f47f93801c466eb6a482d173c77e1faf
#
_cell.length_a   1.000
_cell.length_b   1.000
_cell.length_c   1.000
_cell.angle_alpha   90.00
_cell.angle_beta   90.00
_cell.angle_gamma   90.00
#
_symmetry.space_group_name_H-M   'P 1'
#
loop_
_entity.id
_entity.type
_entity.pdbx_description
1 polymer ?
#
loop_
_entity_poly.entity_id
_entity_poly.type
_entity_poly.pdbx_seq_one_letter_code
_entity_poly.pdbx_strand_id
1 'polypeptide(L)'
;MTRMRIGKKKSTREEIGARNIDALGVETYGNEYLVYFLVQPDNIAVLSETAVKTKIIAMSSVIKGLDSIEFSCINSRENFDQNKMFYKERLEEEESPKVREILEKDLIHLDRVQIQTASAREFLFILCFRNYNPETNEVQTGISRMTKLLKDAGFSYRQASKEDIKRLYAVYFVQNITQVYFDDYDGERFVKGDAYR
;
A
#
# COMPACT_ATOMS: atom_id res chain seq x y z
N MET A 1 6.72 21.69 44.83
CA MET A 1 5.70 20.97 44.03
C MET A 1 5.96 21.26 42.56
N THR A 2 6.62 20.34 41.88
CA THR A 2 6.98 20.50 40.46
C THR A 2 5.75 20.09 39.60
N ARG A 3 5.12 21.05 38.95
CA ARG A 3 4.04 20.78 37.98
C ARG A 3 4.64 19.97 36.83
N MET A 4 4.30 18.67 36.76
CA MET A 4 4.52 17.88 35.55
C MET A 4 3.81 18.61 34.39
N ARG A 5 4.57 19.08 33.41
CA ARG A 5 4.02 19.50 32.10
C ARG A 5 3.43 18.26 31.45
N ILE A 6 2.10 18.16 31.43
CA ILE A 6 1.39 17.18 30.63
C ILE A 6 1.72 17.53 29.19
N GLY A 7 2.54 16.72 28.53
CA GLY A 7 2.86 16.87 27.12
C GLY A 7 1.57 16.89 26.30
N LYS A 8 1.50 17.79 25.32
CA LYS A 8 0.38 17.88 24.37
C LYS A 8 0.15 16.48 23.77
N LYS A 9 -1.04 15.88 23.98
CA LYS A 9 -1.36 14.60 23.36
C LYS A 9 -1.35 14.78 21.85
N LYS A 10 -0.53 13.99 21.16
CA LYS A 10 -0.51 13.95 19.71
C LYS A 10 -1.74 13.21 19.19
N SER A 11 -2.22 13.58 18.04
CA SER A 11 -3.25 12.81 17.33
C SER A 11 -2.67 11.51 16.77
N THR A 12 -3.51 10.53 16.46
CA THR A 12 -3.07 9.29 15.80
C THR A 12 -2.38 9.58 14.46
N ARG A 13 -2.83 10.58 13.71
CA ARG A 13 -2.17 11.01 12.46
C ARG A 13 -0.77 11.56 12.70
N GLU A 14 -0.58 12.36 13.75
CA GLU A 14 0.74 12.86 14.12
C GLU A 14 1.69 11.74 14.54
N GLU A 15 1.20 10.71 15.25
CA GLU A 15 2.02 9.56 15.62
C GLU A 15 2.39 8.70 14.41
N ILE A 16 1.47 8.50 13.47
CA ILE A 16 1.71 7.79 12.19
C ILE A 16 2.58 8.62 11.26
N GLY A 17 2.61 9.95 11.42
CA GLY A 17 3.36 10.86 10.57
C GLY A 17 2.64 11.28 9.29
N ALA A 18 1.45 10.74 9.00
CA ALA A 18 0.68 11.02 7.79
C ALA A 18 -0.33 12.14 8.03
N ARG A 19 -0.11 13.32 7.45
CA ARG A 19 -1.02 14.46 7.53
C ARG A 19 -2.24 14.28 6.62
N ASN A 20 -1.99 13.92 5.36
CA ASN A 20 -3.02 13.74 4.35
C ASN A 20 -2.62 12.63 3.39
N ILE A 21 -3.60 11.87 2.89
CA ILE A 21 -3.43 10.87 1.83
C ILE A 21 -4.32 11.29 0.68
N ASP A 22 -3.74 11.63 -0.44
CA ASP A 22 -4.45 12.01 -1.66
C ASP A 22 -4.29 10.98 -2.78
N ALA A 23 -4.66 11.34 -4.01
CA ALA A 23 -4.60 10.44 -5.16
C ALA A 23 -3.17 10.14 -5.64
N LEU A 24 -2.19 10.97 -5.29
CA LEU A 24 -0.81 10.83 -5.75
C LEU A 24 0.11 10.24 -4.68
N GLY A 25 -0.18 10.48 -3.37
CA GLY A 25 0.71 10.07 -2.32
C GLY A 25 0.30 10.50 -0.92
N VAL A 26 1.28 10.72 -0.07
CA VAL A 26 1.11 11.08 1.34
C VAL A 26 1.87 12.35 1.67
N GLU A 27 1.16 13.35 2.15
CA GLU A 27 1.77 14.51 2.81
C GLU A 27 2.05 14.16 4.28
N THR A 28 3.28 14.38 4.73
CA THR A 28 3.71 14.07 6.09
C THR A 28 3.68 15.31 7.00
N TYR A 29 3.65 15.09 8.32
CA TYR A 29 3.86 16.15 9.30
C TYR A 29 5.30 16.68 9.30
N GLY A 30 6.25 15.94 8.70
CA GLY A 30 7.65 16.34 8.52
C GLY A 30 7.88 17.29 7.34
N ASN A 31 6.82 17.77 6.67
CA ASN A 31 6.91 18.58 5.46
C ASN A 31 7.58 17.83 4.29
N GLU A 32 7.30 16.56 4.19
CA GLU A 32 7.71 15.68 3.08
C GLU A 32 6.47 15.19 2.35
N TYR A 33 6.65 14.87 1.07
CA TYR A 33 5.61 14.21 0.27
C TYR A 33 6.14 12.89 -0.25
N LEU A 34 5.39 11.80 -0.02
CA LEU A 34 5.80 10.44 -0.34
C LEU A 34 4.92 9.88 -1.45
N VAL A 35 5.53 9.40 -2.52
CA VAL A 35 4.84 8.74 -3.63
C VAL A 35 5.26 7.27 -3.67
N TYR A 36 4.28 6.37 -3.67
CA TYR A 36 4.50 4.94 -3.58
C TYR A 36 4.31 4.26 -4.94
N PHE A 37 5.24 3.40 -5.29
CA PHE A 37 5.16 2.51 -6.45
C PHE A 37 5.23 1.06 -5.96
N LEU A 38 4.20 0.29 -6.29
CA LEU A 38 4.21 -1.15 -6.10
C LEU A 38 4.96 -1.80 -7.25
N VAL A 39 5.94 -2.62 -6.94
CA VAL A 39 6.78 -3.29 -7.94
C VAL A 39 6.63 -4.78 -7.79
N GLN A 40 6.34 -5.45 -8.90
CA GLN A 40 6.28 -6.89 -8.93
C GLN A 40 7.68 -7.45 -9.18
N PRO A 41 8.23 -8.27 -8.28
CA PRO A 41 9.53 -8.87 -8.49
C PRO A 41 9.47 -9.97 -9.55
N ASP A 42 10.54 -10.08 -10.33
CA ASP A 42 10.74 -11.24 -11.19
C ASP A 42 11.17 -12.45 -10.36
N ASN A 43 10.77 -13.64 -10.79
CA ASN A 43 11.29 -14.86 -10.20
C ASN A 43 12.71 -15.13 -10.72
N ILE A 44 13.71 -14.71 -9.94
CA ILE A 44 15.12 -14.86 -10.32
C ILE A 44 15.60 -16.33 -10.42
N ALA A 45 14.90 -17.28 -9.82
CA ALA A 45 15.26 -18.70 -9.86
C ALA A 45 15.09 -19.32 -11.25
N VAL A 46 14.27 -18.71 -12.12
CA VAL A 46 14.05 -19.17 -13.51
C VAL A 46 14.82 -18.35 -14.54
N LEU A 47 15.55 -17.33 -14.11
CA LEU A 47 16.33 -16.47 -15.01
C LEU A 47 17.75 -17.02 -15.20
N SER A 48 18.31 -16.81 -16.41
CA SER A 48 19.71 -17.06 -16.65
C SER A 48 20.60 -16.07 -15.87
N GLU A 49 21.84 -16.45 -15.59
CA GLU A 49 22.82 -15.58 -14.93
C GLU A 49 22.98 -14.22 -15.63
N THR A 50 23.00 -14.23 -16.97
CA THR A 50 23.09 -13.01 -17.79
C THR A 50 21.85 -12.13 -17.59
N ALA A 51 20.65 -12.71 -17.53
CA ALA A 51 19.42 -11.97 -17.31
C ALA A 51 19.39 -11.34 -15.90
N VAL A 52 19.86 -12.06 -14.89
CA VAL A 52 20.00 -11.55 -13.50
C VAL A 52 20.98 -10.36 -13.48
N LYS A 53 22.15 -10.48 -14.10
CA LYS A 53 23.12 -9.38 -14.21
C LYS A 53 22.52 -8.14 -14.89
N THR A 54 21.78 -8.34 -15.98
CA THR A 54 21.08 -7.24 -16.68
C THR A 54 20.08 -6.55 -15.76
N LYS A 55 19.29 -7.31 -14.99
CA LYS A 55 18.33 -6.73 -14.02
C LYS A 55 19.03 -5.95 -12.90
N ILE A 56 20.17 -6.42 -12.41
CA ILE A 56 20.96 -5.69 -11.39
C ILE A 56 21.46 -4.35 -11.95
N ILE A 57 21.97 -4.34 -13.18
CA ILE A 57 22.43 -3.11 -13.85
C ILE A 57 21.24 -2.15 -14.05
N ALA A 58 20.11 -2.65 -14.52
CA ALA A 58 18.89 -1.87 -14.70
C ALA A 58 18.41 -1.25 -13.37
N MET A 59 18.39 -2.01 -12.26
CA MET A 59 18.07 -1.50 -10.93
C MET A 59 19.05 -0.41 -10.51
N SER A 60 20.35 -0.61 -10.72
CA SER A 60 21.38 0.40 -10.42
C SER A 60 21.14 1.70 -11.19
N SER A 61 20.64 1.62 -12.44
CA SER A 61 20.30 2.80 -13.25
C SER A 61 19.07 3.53 -12.69
N VAL A 62 18.05 2.80 -12.20
CA VAL A 62 16.90 3.40 -11.52
C VAL A 62 17.34 4.18 -10.29
N ILE A 63 18.16 3.56 -9.44
CA ILE A 63 18.64 4.19 -8.20
C ILE A 63 19.47 5.46 -8.51
N LYS A 64 20.39 5.38 -9.47
CA LYS A 64 21.23 6.52 -9.86
C LYS A 64 20.44 7.66 -10.52
N GLY A 65 19.30 7.33 -11.10
CA GLY A 65 18.47 8.30 -11.80
C GLY A 65 17.56 9.13 -10.88
N LEU A 66 17.58 8.92 -9.56
CA LEU A 66 16.68 9.55 -8.59
C LEU A 66 17.45 10.11 -7.41
N ASP A 67 17.05 11.30 -6.96
CA ASP A 67 17.78 12.01 -5.90
C ASP A 67 17.43 11.47 -4.50
N SER A 68 16.18 11.06 -4.30
CA SER A 68 15.72 10.49 -3.03
C SER A 68 14.70 9.37 -3.30
N ILE A 69 15.14 8.14 -3.09
CA ILE A 69 14.33 6.93 -3.25
C ILE A 69 14.54 6.03 -2.04
N GLU A 70 13.46 5.49 -1.53
CA GLU A 70 13.46 4.49 -0.48
C GLU A 70 12.90 3.17 -0.99
N PHE A 71 13.36 2.07 -0.41
CA PHE A 71 12.88 0.73 -0.71
C PHE A 71 12.21 0.16 0.54
N SER A 72 11.04 -0.38 0.37
CA SER A 72 10.35 -1.08 1.44
C SER A 72 9.85 -2.43 0.96
N CYS A 73 9.84 -3.39 1.87
CA CYS A 73 9.25 -4.70 1.66
C CYS A 73 8.30 -4.97 2.82
N ILE A 74 7.02 -5.05 2.50
CA ILE A 74 5.97 -5.28 3.50
C ILE A 74 5.42 -6.69 3.30
N ASN A 75 5.34 -7.44 4.39
CA ASN A 75 4.62 -8.71 4.39
C ASN A 75 3.14 -8.41 4.54
N SER A 76 2.38 -8.55 3.46
CA SER A 76 0.92 -8.51 3.53
C SER A 76 0.37 -9.94 3.52
N ARG A 77 -0.81 -10.13 4.10
CA ARG A 77 -1.56 -11.35 3.88
C ARG A 77 -2.29 -11.23 2.55
N GLU A 78 -2.25 -12.27 1.72
CA GLU A 78 -3.13 -12.33 0.57
C GLU A 78 -4.58 -12.20 1.04
N ASN A 79 -5.33 -11.34 0.38
CA ASN A 79 -6.71 -11.07 0.72
C ASN A 79 -7.60 -11.58 -0.41
N PHE A 80 -8.41 -12.57 -0.09
CA PHE A 80 -9.38 -13.14 -1.01
C PHE A 80 -10.81 -12.62 -0.76
N ASP A 81 -10.98 -11.51 -0.01
CA ASP A 81 -12.31 -11.02 0.37
C ASP A 81 -13.17 -10.67 -0.86
N GLN A 82 -12.57 -10.08 -1.91
CA GLN A 82 -13.30 -9.83 -3.17
C GLN A 82 -13.75 -11.13 -3.84
N ASN A 83 -12.87 -12.12 -3.87
CA ASN A 83 -13.21 -13.43 -4.41
C ASN A 83 -14.32 -14.07 -3.57
N LYS A 84 -14.24 -13.99 -2.24
CA LYS A 84 -15.26 -14.51 -1.33
C LYS A 84 -16.60 -13.80 -1.49
N MET A 85 -16.59 -12.47 -1.70
CA MET A 85 -17.81 -11.70 -1.98
C MET A 85 -18.46 -12.21 -3.28
N PHE A 86 -17.69 -12.34 -4.35
CA PHE A 86 -18.18 -12.88 -5.62
C PHE A 86 -18.82 -14.28 -5.46
N TYR A 87 -18.13 -15.18 -4.72
CA TYR A 87 -18.68 -16.52 -4.48
C TYR A 87 -19.95 -16.50 -3.61
N LYS A 88 -20.05 -15.58 -2.64
CA LYS A 88 -21.26 -15.43 -1.81
C LYS A 88 -22.42 -14.89 -2.62
N GLU A 89 -22.22 -13.84 -3.42
CA GLU A 89 -23.24 -13.30 -4.32
C GLU A 89 -23.73 -14.39 -5.29
N ARG A 90 -22.79 -15.13 -5.88
CA ARG A 90 -23.12 -16.24 -6.75
C ARG A 90 -23.90 -17.35 -6.05
N LEU A 91 -23.58 -17.64 -4.78
CA LEU A 91 -24.27 -18.64 -3.97
C LEU A 91 -25.71 -18.23 -3.66
N GLU A 92 -25.98 -16.93 -3.47
CA GLU A 92 -27.34 -16.41 -3.25
C GLU A 92 -28.22 -16.53 -4.51
N GLU A 93 -27.64 -16.35 -5.70
CA GLU A 93 -28.35 -16.42 -6.99
C GLU A 93 -28.52 -17.85 -7.54
N GLU A 94 -27.71 -18.80 -7.04
CA GLU A 94 -27.66 -20.15 -7.60
C GLU A 94 -28.81 -21.04 -7.09
N GLU A 95 -29.56 -21.61 -7.99
CA GLU A 95 -30.71 -22.51 -7.69
C GLU A 95 -30.32 -24.01 -7.65
N SER A 96 -29.24 -24.40 -8.33
CA SER A 96 -28.83 -25.81 -8.41
C SER A 96 -28.15 -26.26 -7.12
N PRO A 97 -28.68 -27.26 -6.38
CA PRO A 97 -28.08 -27.74 -5.14
C PRO A 97 -26.65 -28.26 -5.30
N LYS A 98 -26.32 -28.86 -6.45
CA LYS A 98 -24.99 -29.39 -6.74
C LYS A 98 -23.97 -28.26 -6.95
N VAL A 99 -24.39 -27.18 -7.62
CA VAL A 99 -23.51 -26.02 -7.85
C VAL A 99 -23.31 -25.27 -6.54
N ARG A 100 -24.35 -25.11 -5.72
CA ARG A 100 -24.24 -24.53 -4.37
C ARG A 100 -23.21 -25.27 -3.51
N GLU A 101 -23.24 -26.59 -3.50
CA GLU A 101 -22.28 -27.42 -2.76
C GLU A 101 -20.83 -27.16 -3.22
N ILE A 102 -20.61 -26.96 -4.53
CA ILE A 102 -19.27 -26.64 -5.07
C ILE A 102 -18.83 -25.24 -4.60
N LEU A 103 -19.69 -24.23 -4.72
CA LEU A 103 -19.39 -22.86 -4.30
C LEU A 103 -19.09 -22.78 -2.80
N GLU A 104 -19.80 -23.53 -1.96
CA GLU A 104 -19.51 -23.63 -0.52
C GLU A 104 -18.12 -24.25 -0.25
N LYS A 105 -17.77 -25.32 -0.98
CA LYS A 105 -16.44 -25.94 -0.89
C LYS A 105 -15.35 -24.98 -1.33
N ASP A 106 -15.57 -24.20 -2.37
CA ASP A 106 -14.62 -23.19 -2.86
C ASP A 106 -14.42 -22.07 -1.84
N LEU A 107 -15.49 -21.59 -1.19
CA LEU A 107 -15.38 -20.64 -0.09
C LEU A 107 -14.53 -21.16 1.07
N ILE A 108 -14.78 -22.41 1.50
CA ILE A 108 -13.98 -23.07 2.56
C ILE A 108 -12.53 -23.23 2.11
N HIS A 109 -12.29 -23.54 0.83
CA HIS A 109 -10.96 -23.67 0.27
C HIS A 109 -10.22 -22.31 0.30
N LEU A 110 -10.87 -21.21 -0.13
CA LEU A 110 -10.32 -19.86 -0.07
C LEU A 110 -9.97 -19.46 1.36
N ASP A 111 -10.80 -19.78 2.35
CA ASP A 111 -10.47 -19.54 3.77
C ASP A 111 -9.24 -20.31 4.22
N ARG A 112 -9.09 -21.56 3.81
CA ARG A 112 -7.96 -22.40 4.14
C ARG A 112 -6.67 -21.89 3.46
N VAL A 113 -6.75 -21.52 2.17
CA VAL A 113 -5.62 -20.96 1.42
C VAL A 113 -5.20 -19.62 2.04
N GLN A 114 -6.12 -18.75 2.42
CA GLN A 114 -5.82 -17.48 3.07
C GLN A 114 -5.06 -17.67 4.41
N ILE A 115 -5.37 -18.74 5.15
CA ILE A 115 -4.64 -19.07 6.39
C ILE A 115 -3.24 -19.60 6.09
N GLN A 116 -3.08 -20.36 5.00
CA GLN A 116 -1.82 -21.02 4.63
C GLN A 116 -0.85 -20.10 3.88
N THR A 117 -1.35 -19.22 3.02
CA THR A 117 -0.54 -18.23 2.28
C THR A 117 -0.24 -17.01 3.16
N ALA A 118 0.47 -17.26 4.24
CA ALA A 118 0.62 -16.29 5.33
C ALA A 118 1.44 -15.04 4.99
N SER A 119 2.06 -14.91 3.79
CA SER A 119 2.77 -13.67 3.45
C SER A 119 2.99 -13.50 1.95
N ALA A 120 2.14 -12.74 1.29
CA ALA A 120 2.54 -12.07 0.06
C ALA A 120 3.50 -10.93 0.43
N ARG A 121 4.67 -10.89 -0.22
CA ARG A 121 5.60 -9.77 -0.06
C ARG A 121 5.28 -8.71 -1.10
N GLU A 122 5.01 -7.51 -0.63
CA GLU A 122 4.87 -6.35 -1.51
C GLU A 122 6.15 -5.52 -1.47
N PHE A 123 6.70 -5.25 -2.65
CA PHE A 123 7.90 -4.45 -2.82
C PHE A 123 7.49 -3.07 -3.25
N LEU A 124 8.04 -2.08 -2.57
CA LEU A 124 7.70 -0.68 -2.75
C LEU A 124 8.95 0.12 -3.08
N PHE A 125 8.81 1.00 -4.06
CA PHE A 125 9.71 2.13 -4.25
C PHE A 125 8.97 3.37 -3.80
N ILE A 126 9.61 4.17 -2.98
CA ILE A 126 9.02 5.36 -2.39
C ILE A 126 9.87 6.55 -2.79
N LEU A 127 9.28 7.48 -3.54
CA LEU A 127 9.89 8.77 -3.79
C LEU A 127 9.61 9.68 -2.62
N CYS A 128 10.65 10.30 -2.08
CA CYS A 128 10.55 11.21 -0.96
C CYS A 128 10.93 12.63 -1.41
N PHE A 129 9.97 13.53 -1.39
CA PHE A 129 10.16 14.97 -1.68
C PHE A 129 10.24 15.72 -0.37
N ARG A 130 11.46 16.14 0.00
CA ARG A 130 11.71 16.92 1.22
C ARG A 130 11.40 18.39 0.99
N ASN A 131 10.95 19.07 2.05
CA ASN A 131 10.53 20.48 1.97
C ASN A 131 9.46 20.69 0.89
N TYR A 132 8.47 19.80 0.89
CA TYR A 132 7.39 19.79 -0.12
C TYR A 132 6.67 21.14 -0.21
N ASN A 133 6.55 21.64 -1.44
CA ASN A 133 5.77 22.82 -1.78
C ASN A 133 4.69 22.43 -2.81
N PRO A 134 3.39 22.50 -2.45
CA PRO A 134 2.30 22.13 -3.35
C PRO A 134 2.18 23.02 -4.61
N GLU A 135 2.80 24.20 -4.61
CA GLU A 135 2.79 25.11 -5.76
C GLU A 135 3.78 24.69 -6.87
N THR A 136 4.67 23.74 -6.58
CA THR A 136 5.66 23.26 -7.54
C THR A 136 5.18 22.01 -8.28
N ASN A 137 5.70 21.79 -9.50
CA ASN A 137 5.44 20.56 -10.26
C ASN A 137 6.48 19.46 -9.95
N GLU A 138 7.18 19.56 -8.82
CA GLU A 138 8.28 18.66 -8.48
C GLU A 138 7.81 17.20 -8.35
N VAL A 139 6.68 16.98 -7.67
CA VAL A 139 6.09 15.64 -7.48
C VAL A 139 5.73 15.02 -8.83
N GLN A 140 5.04 15.77 -9.71
CA GLN A 140 4.65 15.28 -11.03
C GLN A 140 5.85 14.97 -11.92
N THR A 141 6.89 15.81 -11.84
CA THR A 141 8.15 15.59 -12.55
C THR A 141 8.86 14.33 -12.04
N GLY A 142 8.91 14.13 -10.72
CA GLY A 142 9.48 12.95 -10.09
C GLY A 142 8.72 11.66 -10.45
N ILE A 143 7.39 11.69 -10.43
CA ILE A 143 6.54 10.58 -10.87
C ILE A 143 6.85 10.21 -12.32
N SER A 144 6.89 11.20 -13.21
CA SER A 144 7.19 10.99 -14.64
C SER A 144 8.58 10.40 -14.84
N ARG A 145 9.58 10.91 -14.13
CA ARG A 145 10.97 10.40 -14.15
C ARG A 145 11.04 8.95 -13.66
N MET A 146 10.43 8.64 -12.51
CA MET A 146 10.38 7.29 -11.95
C MET A 146 9.70 6.31 -12.90
N THR A 147 8.54 6.69 -13.44
CA THR A 147 7.76 5.91 -14.40
C THR A 147 8.61 5.54 -15.62
N LYS A 148 9.33 6.53 -16.17
CA LYS A 148 10.23 6.30 -17.30
C LYS A 148 11.38 5.35 -16.95
N LEU A 149 12.04 5.57 -15.82
CA LEU A 149 13.16 4.74 -15.38
C LEU A 149 12.74 3.28 -15.13
N LEU A 150 11.60 3.04 -14.47
CA LEU A 150 11.09 1.69 -14.23
C LEU A 150 10.70 0.99 -15.54
N LYS A 151 10.05 1.72 -16.45
CA LYS A 151 9.69 1.20 -17.78
C LYS A 151 10.92 0.83 -18.59
N ASP A 152 11.90 1.73 -18.67
CA ASP A 152 13.15 1.51 -19.42
C ASP A 152 13.97 0.36 -18.83
N ALA A 153 13.92 0.18 -17.52
CA ALA A 153 14.55 -0.93 -16.79
C ALA A 153 13.78 -2.26 -16.89
N GLY A 154 12.58 -2.26 -17.50
CA GLY A 154 11.74 -3.46 -17.69
C GLY A 154 11.19 -4.04 -16.40
N PHE A 155 10.86 -3.19 -15.40
CA PHE A 155 10.15 -3.59 -14.20
C PHE A 155 8.63 -3.50 -14.39
N SER A 156 7.91 -4.52 -13.90
CA SER A 156 6.45 -4.45 -13.74
C SER A 156 6.14 -3.62 -12.50
N TYR A 157 5.43 -2.52 -12.67
CA TYR A 157 5.12 -1.59 -11.58
C TYR A 157 3.76 -0.93 -11.79
N ARG A 158 3.23 -0.39 -10.71
CA ARG A 158 2.12 0.56 -10.75
C ARG A 158 2.28 1.59 -9.63
N GLN A 159 1.79 2.79 -9.85
CA GLN A 159 1.66 3.76 -8.78
C GLN A 159 0.57 3.30 -7.82
N ALA A 160 0.80 3.47 -6.51
CA ALA A 160 -0.19 3.13 -5.51
C ALA A 160 -1.35 4.12 -5.54
N SER A 161 -2.57 3.60 -5.49
CA SER A 161 -3.78 4.39 -5.29
C SER A 161 -3.92 4.82 -3.84
N LYS A 162 -4.86 5.73 -3.56
CA LYS A 162 -5.19 6.14 -2.19
C LYS A 162 -5.57 4.94 -1.32
N GLU A 163 -6.32 4.00 -1.86
CA GLU A 163 -6.75 2.77 -1.20
C GLU A 163 -5.56 1.84 -0.91
N ASP A 164 -4.65 1.69 -1.87
CA ASP A 164 -3.41 0.94 -1.66
C ASP A 164 -2.59 1.52 -0.50
N ILE A 165 -2.43 2.84 -0.47
CA ILE A 165 -1.69 3.53 0.58
C ILE A 165 -2.33 3.31 1.94
N LYS A 166 -3.65 3.46 2.05
CA LYS A 166 -4.39 3.17 3.29
C LYS A 166 -4.16 1.74 3.75
N ARG A 167 -4.23 0.77 2.82
CA ARG A 167 -3.97 -0.64 3.09
C ARG A 167 -2.52 -0.88 3.54
N LEU A 168 -1.55 -0.29 2.87
CA LEU A 168 -0.13 -0.40 3.24
C LEU A 168 0.13 0.10 4.66
N TYR A 169 -0.43 1.26 5.02
CA TYR A 169 -0.34 1.79 6.38
C TYR A 169 -1.03 0.88 7.39
N ALA A 170 -2.21 0.37 7.06
CA ALA A 170 -2.92 -0.55 7.92
C ALA A 170 -2.13 -1.84 8.17
N VAL A 171 -1.55 -2.43 7.14
CA VAL A 171 -0.68 -3.63 7.25
C VAL A 171 0.57 -3.32 8.07
N TYR A 172 1.18 -2.16 7.86
CA TYR A 172 2.40 -1.76 8.57
C TYR A 172 2.16 -1.59 10.08
N PHE A 173 1.04 -0.94 10.48
CA PHE A 173 0.77 -0.65 11.89
C PHE A 173 -0.01 -1.74 12.61
N VAL A 174 -0.79 -2.56 11.92
CA VAL A 174 -1.73 -3.54 12.52
C VAL A 174 -1.57 -4.94 11.92
N GLN A 175 -0.43 -5.40 11.60
CA GLN A 175 0.00 -6.71 11.07
C GLN A 175 -1.06 -7.78 10.64
N ASN A 176 -2.28 -7.73 11.14
CA ASN A 176 -3.34 -8.72 10.93
C ASN A 176 -4.57 -8.18 10.19
N ILE A 177 -4.44 -7.07 9.47
CA ILE A 177 -5.55 -6.53 8.69
C ILE A 177 -5.73 -7.36 7.42
N THR A 178 -6.93 -7.92 7.27
CA THR A 178 -7.43 -8.55 6.05
C THR A 178 -8.38 -7.63 5.27
N GLN A 179 -8.72 -6.46 5.83
CA GLN A 179 -9.63 -5.50 5.23
C GLN A 179 -9.01 -4.83 4.01
N VAL A 180 -9.71 -4.89 2.87
CA VAL A 180 -9.29 -4.24 1.61
C VAL A 180 -9.87 -2.83 1.50
N TYR A 181 -10.98 -2.58 2.16
CA TYR A 181 -11.72 -1.35 2.04
C TYR A 181 -11.68 -0.56 3.35
N PHE A 182 -11.23 0.69 3.27
CA PHE A 182 -11.18 1.61 4.40
C PHE A 182 -12.07 2.81 4.09
N ASP A 183 -13.06 3.04 4.93
CA ASP A 183 -13.90 4.23 4.84
C ASP A 183 -13.06 5.50 4.89
N ASP A 184 -13.48 6.50 4.14
CA ASP A 184 -12.74 7.76 4.04
C ASP A 184 -13.11 8.69 5.21
N TYR A 185 -12.80 8.25 6.43
CA TYR A 185 -12.91 9.10 7.62
C TYR A 185 -11.65 9.93 7.78
N ASP A 186 -11.80 11.24 7.81
CA ASP A 186 -10.71 12.13 8.19
C ASP A 186 -10.51 12.23 9.72
N GLY A 187 -11.47 11.72 10.48
CA GLY A 187 -11.47 11.75 11.95
C GLY A 187 -11.84 13.11 12.53
N GLU A 188 -12.10 14.14 11.73
CA GLU A 188 -12.45 15.49 12.22
C GLU A 188 -13.71 15.50 13.09
N ARG A 189 -14.69 14.63 12.80
CA ARG A 189 -15.90 14.50 13.60
C ARG A 189 -15.65 14.08 15.06
N PHE A 190 -14.50 13.47 15.33
CA PHE A 190 -14.10 13.05 16.69
C PHE A 190 -13.23 14.10 17.39
N VAL A 191 -12.69 15.08 16.63
CA VAL A 191 -11.81 16.14 17.14
C VAL A 191 -12.59 17.39 17.47
N LYS A 192 -13.66 17.68 16.73
CA LYS A 192 -14.57 18.81 17.02
C LYS A 192 -15.53 18.40 18.13
N GLY A 193 -15.15 18.67 19.38
CA GLY A 193 -15.93 18.38 20.59
C GLY A 193 -17.27 19.13 20.71
N ASP A 194 -17.82 19.66 19.64
CA ASP A 194 -19.07 20.46 19.62
C ASP A 194 -20.31 19.67 19.20
N ALA A 195 -20.20 18.37 18.94
CA ALA A 195 -21.33 17.56 18.49
C ALA A 195 -22.15 16.91 19.63
N TYR A 196 -21.81 17.16 20.90
CA TYR A 196 -22.56 16.68 22.08
C TYR A 196 -22.71 17.80 23.12
N ARG A 197 -23.47 18.81 22.78
CA ARG A 197 -24.17 19.67 23.73
C ARG A 197 -25.65 19.73 23.39
#